data_15b0161a9cbafb076e363f8aaae26b48
#
_entry.id   15b0161a9cbafb076e363f8aaae26b48
#
_cell.length_a   1.000
_cell.length_b   1.000
_cell.length_c   1.000
_cell.angle_alpha   90.00
_cell.angle_beta   90.00
_cell.angle_gamma   90.00
#
_symmetry.space_group_name_H-M   'P 1'
#
loop_
_entity.id
_entity.type
_entity.pdbx_description
1 polymer ?
#
loop_
_entity_poly.entity_id
_entity_poly.type
_entity_poly.pdbx_seq_one_letter_code
_entity_poly.pdbx_strand_id
1 'polypeptide(L)'
;MRIAFDVLPLIGCRMTGIGYCEAGQIQALTRLYPDDEFLLQFFSRKNEEIKIQRLQPYLRENVKPHWAKASGYVYRLGSNFLPVSYRHYFGDKAQVTHFFNYIVPPKVAGKTVVTVHDMVYKTFPETVRGRTRYMLDTGLKKSMKRASRIVTDSEFSRQEIIRYFPQFADKIRVVYCGVNTEKFHPVDDPAQISAVKEKYGIDRDYFLYLGTVEPRKNLERLIEAYDRFCQGKETPPYLVLAGGKGWLDSGIYKKAEELGRGDLVKFTEYVPDEMLCPLMCGALAFVFPSIYEGFGMPPLEAMACGVPVLTTHAASLPEVVGEDAVVTDPYSPEDIAAGLERLYTDEALRQRLKAAGPKRAAQFTWERSAEQLYAVYQEACRE
;
A
#
# COMPACT_ATOMS: atom_id res chain seq x y z
N MET A 1 12.56 -12.55 21.80
CA MET A 1 11.82 -11.36 22.36
C MET A 1 10.33 -11.65 22.47
N ARG A 2 9.56 -10.83 23.22
CA ARG A 2 8.10 -10.85 23.17
C ARG A 2 7.61 -9.54 22.54
N ILE A 3 7.03 -9.64 21.34
CA ILE A 3 6.62 -8.52 20.51
C ILE A 3 5.11 -8.53 20.35
N ALA A 4 4.46 -7.39 20.51
CA ALA A 4 3.03 -7.24 20.27
C ALA A 4 2.76 -6.35 19.05
N PHE A 5 1.74 -6.68 18.29
CA PHE A 5 1.27 -5.93 17.13
C PHE A 5 -0.17 -5.46 17.35
N ASP A 6 -0.45 -4.18 17.18
CA ASP A 6 -1.84 -3.69 17.10
C ASP A 6 -2.37 -4.02 15.69
N VAL A 7 -3.16 -5.08 15.56
CA VAL A 7 -3.60 -5.65 14.28
C VAL A 7 -4.95 -5.11 13.80
N LEU A 8 -5.25 -3.84 14.08
CA LEU A 8 -6.50 -3.23 13.61
C LEU A 8 -6.68 -3.29 12.07
N PRO A 9 -5.65 -3.02 11.24
CA PRO A 9 -5.76 -3.11 9.79
C PRO A 9 -6.12 -4.52 9.28
N LEU A 10 -5.68 -5.57 9.97
CA LEU A 10 -5.91 -6.97 9.54
C LEU A 10 -7.30 -7.50 9.89
N ILE A 11 -7.94 -6.96 10.93
CA ILE A 11 -9.26 -7.43 11.39
C ILE A 11 -10.43 -6.70 10.72
N GLY A 12 -10.15 -5.75 9.82
CA GLY A 12 -11.15 -5.00 9.05
C GLY A 12 -11.90 -5.85 8.02
N CYS A 13 -13.00 -5.34 7.47
CA CYS A 13 -13.77 -6.05 6.44
C CYS A 13 -13.06 -6.09 5.10
N ARG A 14 -12.20 -5.12 4.80
CA ARG A 14 -11.38 -5.04 3.59
C ARG A 14 -9.97 -4.63 3.98
N MET A 15 -8.99 -5.32 3.42
CA MET A 15 -7.61 -4.90 3.55
C MET A 15 -7.31 -3.70 2.65
N THR A 16 -6.45 -2.82 3.15
CA THR A 16 -5.91 -1.67 2.41
C THR A 16 -4.41 -1.84 2.25
N GLY A 17 -3.72 -0.94 1.55
CA GLY A 17 -2.25 -0.95 1.44
C GLY A 17 -1.56 -1.09 2.80
N ILE A 18 -2.03 -0.38 3.83
CA ILE A 18 -1.53 -0.50 5.21
C ILE A 18 -1.69 -1.93 5.73
N GLY A 19 -2.84 -2.56 5.51
CA GLY A 19 -3.08 -3.93 5.95
C GLY A 19 -2.18 -4.95 5.21
N TYR A 20 -1.93 -4.77 3.92
CA TYR A 20 -1.01 -5.63 3.17
C TYR A 20 0.45 -5.47 3.63
N CYS A 21 0.89 -4.24 3.92
CA CYS A 21 2.21 -3.98 4.48
C CYS A 21 2.36 -4.68 5.85
N GLU A 22 1.42 -4.47 6.76
CA GLU A 22 1.38 -5.12 8.08
C GLU A 22 1.39 -6.65 7.96
N ALA A 23 0.54 -7.20 7.09
CA ALA A 23 0.43 -8.64 6.86
C ALA A 23 1.76 -9.25 6.40
N GLY A 24 2.40 -8.65 5.41
CA GLY A 24 3.68 -9.12 4.88
C GLY A 24 4.78 -9.08 5.94
N GLN A 25 4.90 -7.99 6.67
CA GLN A 25 5.90 -7.83 7.73
C GLN A 25 5.66 -8.84 8.88
N ILE A 26 4.43 -9.01 9.35
CA ILE A 26 4.11 -9.98 10.42
C ILE A 26 4.40 -11.40 9.96
N GLN A 27 4.00 -11.79 8.76
CA GLN A 27 4.24 -13.14 8.24
C GLN A 27 5.74 -13.45 8.11
N ALA A 28 6.53 -12.52 7.59
CA ALA A 28 7.96 -12.70 7.46
C ALA A 28 8.67 -12.71 8.83
N LEU A 29 8.36 -11.76 9.72
CA LEU A 29 8.92 -11.72 11.08
C LEU A 29 8.70 -13.03 11.84
N THR A 30 7.46 -13.52 11.84
CA THR A 30 7.10 -14.71 12.63
C THR A 30 7.69 -16.00 12.08
N ARG A 31 8.09 -16.03 10.80
CA ARG A 31 8.83 -17.14 10.17
C ARG A 31 10.33 -17.05 10.46
N LEU A 32 10.92 -15.85 10.37
CA LEU A 32 12.36 -15.64 10.54
C LEU A 32 12.81 -15.76 12.00
N TYR A 33 11.93 -15.45 12.95
CA TYR A 33 12.24 -15.44 14.38
C TYR A 33 11.32 -16.40 15.16
N PRO A 34 11.45 -17.72 14.95
CA PRO A 34 10.56 -18.72 15.56
C PRO A 34 10.68 -18.82 17.08
N ASP A 35 11.83 -18.45 17.65
CA ASP A 35 12.09 -18.46 19.11
C ASP A 35 11.48 -17.26 19.84
N ASP A 36 10.98 -16.27 19.10
CA ASP A 36 10.31 -15.10 19.65
C ASP A 36 8.81 -15.34 19.77
N GLU A 37 8.18 -14.72 20.79
CA GLU A 37 6.73 -14.78 20.97
C GLU A 37 6.07 -13.53 20.40
N PHE A 38 5.04 -13.71 19.59
CA PHE A 38 4.29 -12.63 18.95
C PHE A 38 2.83 -12.60 19.41
N LEU A 39 2.36 -11.41 19.80
CA LEU A 39 0.99 -11.19 20.28
C LEU A 39 0.24 -10.30 19.30
N LEU A 40 -0.85 -10.81 18.70
CA LEU A 40 -1.73 -10.05 17.83
C LEU A 40 -2.80 -9.36 18.66
N GLN A 41 -2.58 -8.07 19.00
CA GLN A 41 -3.43 -7.31 19.91
C GLN A 41 -4.56 -6.59 19.18
N PHE A 42 -5.79 -6.77 19.65
CA PHE A 42 -6.96 -6.07 19.13
C PHE A 42 -8.07 -5.91 20.16
N PHE A 43 -8.92 -4.92 19.93
CA PHE A 43 -10.13 -4.72 20.72
C PHE A 43 -11.32 -5.41 20.06
N SER A 44 -12.11 -6.15 20.84
CA SER A 44 -13.37 -6.72 20.38
C SER A 44 -14.41 -6.70 21.50
N ARG A 45 -15.55 -6.03 21.26
CA ARG A 45 -16.72 -6.08 22.16
C ARG A 45 -17.70 -7.18 21.73
N LYS A 46 -17.77 -7.45 20.40
CA LYS A 46 -18.63 -8.43 19.76
C LYS A 46 -17.88 -9.01 18.56
N ASN A 47 -18.27 -10.19 18.10
CA ASN A 47 -17.72 -10.86 16.90
C ASN A 47 -16.21 -11.13 17.00
N GLU A 48 -15.70 -11.48 18.18
CA GLU A 48 -14.30 -11.88 18.37
C GLU A 48 -13.93 -13.07 17.50
N GLU A 49 -14.82 -14.03 17.32
CA GLU A 49 -14.61 -15.22 16.48
C GLU A 49 -14.30 -14.86 15.02
N ILE A 50 -15.08 -13.91 14.44
CA ILE A 50 -14.86 -13.43 13.07
C ILE A 50 -13.50 -12.76 12.94
N LYS A 51 -13.07 -11.99 13.95
CA LYS A 51 -11.76 -11.33 13.94
C LYS A 51 -10.63 -12.34 14.08
N ILE A 52 -10.78 -13.33 14.95
CA ILE A 52 -9.82 -14.43 15.10
C ILE A 52 -9.75 -15.24 13.80
N GLN A 53 -10.87 -15.51 13.14
CA GLN A 53 -10.90 -16.17 11.84
C GLN A 53 -10.09 -15.40 10.78
N ARG A 54 -10.19 -14.06 10.75
CA ARG A 54 -9.38 -13.22 9.84
C ARG A 54 -7.88 -13.27 10.16
N LEU A 55 -7.53 -13.54 11.41
CA LEU A 55 -6.13 -13.68 11.83
C LEU A 55 -5.56 -15.08 11.61
N GLN A 56 -6.38 -16.08 11.24
CA GLN A 56 -5.93 -17.46 11.03
C GLN A 56 -4.70 -17.59 10.10
N PRO A 57 -4.59 -16.84 8.98
CA PRO A 57 -3.42 -16.92 8.11
C PRO A 57 -2.09 -16.52 8.79
N TYR A 58 -2.16 -15.80 9.90
CA TYR A 58 -1.00 -15.28 10.66
C TYR A 58 -0.69 -16.08 11.91
N LEU A 59 -1.61 -16.96 12.35
CA LEU A 59 -1.41 -17.75 13.57
C LEU A 59 -0.41 -18.87 13.33
N ARG A 60 0.51 -19.04 14.28
CA ARG A 60 1.55 -20.06 14.32
C ARG A 60 1.79 -20.44 15.78
N GLU A 61 2.66 -21.42 16.04
CA GLU A 61 3.02 -21.84 17.38
C GLU A 61 3.52 -20.69 18.25
N ASN A 62 4.33 -19.80 17.66
CA ASN A 62 4.89 -18.63 18.31
C ASN A 62 4.03 -17.36 18.18
N VAL A 63 2.84 -17.43 17.55
CA VAL A 63 1.94 -16.29 17.32
C VAL A 63 0.58 -16.54 17.95
N LYS A 64 0.18 -15.67 18.88
CA LYS A 64 -1.08 -15.82 19.64
C LYS A 64 -1.97 -14.60 19.50
N PRO A 65 -3.30 -14.77 19.30
CA PRO A 65 -4.25 -13.67 19.39
C PRO A 65 -4.35 -13.21 20.85
N HIS A 66 -4.37 -11.90 21.05
CA HIS A 66 -4.50 -11.30 22.37
C HIS A 66 -5.48 -10.11 22.29
N TRP A 67 -6.69 -10.29 22.81
CA TRP A 67 -7.71 -9.28 22.65
C TRP A 67 -8.30 -8.81 24.00
N ALA A 68 -8.77 -7.56 23.98
CA ALA A 68 -9.47 -6.96 25.10
C ALA A 68 -10.97 -6.79 24.78
N LYS A 69 -11.82 -7.14 25.73
CA LYS A 69 -13.29 -7.07 25.60
C LYS A 69 -13.77 -5.62 25.76
N ALA A 70 -13.43 -4.77 24.79
CA ALA A 70 -13.78 -3.35 24.74
C ALA A 70 -14.00 -2.88 23.30
N SER A 71 -14.59 -1.69 23.13
CA SER A 71 -14.73 -1.06 21.82
C SER A 71 -13.42 -0.33 21.46
N GLY A 72 -12.72 -0.81 20.45
CA GLY A 72 -11.49 -0.16 19.94
C GLY A 72 -11.76 1.26 19.44
N TYR A 73 -12.94 1.52 18.87
CA TYR A 73 -13.33 2.84 18.43
C TYR A 73 -13.46 3.82 19.60
N VAL A 74 -14.24 3.45 20.63
CA VAL A 74 -14.44 4.27 21.83
C VAL A 74 -13.12 4.50 22.56
N TYR A 75 -12.29 3.45 22.67
CA TYR A 75 -10.97 3.55 23.26
C TYR A 75 -10.07 4.56 22.52
N ARG A 76 -9.97 4.46 21.21
CA ARG A 76 -9.11 5.35 20.39
C ARG A 76 -9.59 6.79 20.42
N LEU A 77 -10.92 7.02 20.35
CA LEU A 77 -11.48 8.36 20.46
C LEU A 77 -11.24 8.95 21.87
N GLY A 78 -11.52 8.16 22.91
CA GLY A 78 -11.34 8.59 24.30
C GLY A 78 -9.87 8.81 24.68
N SER A 79 -8.94 8.00 24.16
CA SER A 79 -7.51 8.09 24.47
C SER A 79 -6.82 9.36 23.93
N ASN A 80 -7.44 10.08 23.01
CA ASN A 80 -6.97 11.38 22.57
C ASN A 80 -7.19 12.49 23.62
N PHE A 81 -8.22 12.33 24.45
CA PHE A 81 -8.65 13.33 25.46
C PHE A 81 -8.36 12.87 26.89
N LEU A 82 -8.49 11.57 27.15
CA LEU A 82 -8.29 10.98 28.47
C LEU A 82 -7.09 10.02 28.43
N PRO A 83 -6.21 10.01 29.44
CA PRO A 83 -5.05 9.14 29.48
C PRO A 83 -5.42 7.69 29.87
N VAL A 84 -6.38 7.10 29.15
CA VAL A 84 -6.81 5.71 29.38
C VAL A 84 -5.67 4.78 29.01
N SER A 85 -5.21 3.99 29.99
CA SER A 85 -4.03 3.16 29.87
C SER A 85 -4.24 1.97 28.90
N TYR A 86 -3.40 1.85 27.88
CA TYR A 86 -3.33 0.67 27.01
C TYR A 86 -2.92 -0.58 27.79
N ARG A 87 -1.98 -0.40 28.74
CA ARG A 87 -1.53 -1.45 29.66
C ARG A 87 -2.66 -2.07 30.49
N HIS A 88 -3.72 -1.31 30.79
CA HIS A 88 -4.88 -1.84 31.50
C HIS A 88 -5.59 -2.98 30.71
N TYR A 89 -5.59 -2.89 29.39
CA TYR A 89 -6.23 -3.86 28.52
C TYR A 89 -5.33 -5.01 28.11
N PHE A 90 -4.04 -4.74 27.85
CA PHE A 90 -3.12 -5.70 27.28
C PHE A 90 -1.96 -6.10 28.22
N GLY A 91 -1.91 -5.56 29.43
CA GLY A 91 -0.87 -5.88 30.41
C GLY A 91 0.50 -5.32 30.03
N ASP A 92 1.56 -5.93 30.58
CA ASP A 92 2.96 -5.50 30.47
C ASP A 92 3.92 -6.58 29.96
N LYS A 93 3.39 -7.63 29.33
CA LYS A 93 4.20 -8.78 28.90
C LYS A 93 5.07 -8.49 27.67
N ALA A 94 4.68 -7.57 26.81
CA ALA A 94 5.43 -7.27 25.59
C ALA A 94 6.62 -6.35 25.87
N GLN A 95 7.80 -6.70 25.36
CA GLN A 95 8.99 -5.84 25.40
C GLN A 95 8.87 -4.69 24.40
N VAL A 96 8.27 -4.98 23.23
CA VAL A 96 7.96 -4.01 22.19
C VAL A 96 6.51 -4.16 21.75
N THR A 97 5.80 -3.04 21.60
CA THR A 97 4.49 -3.01 20.94
C THR A 97 4.56 -2.12 19.70
N HIS A 98 4.24 -2.69 18.53
CA HIS A 98 4.23 -1.98 17.26
C HIS A 98 2.80 -1.61 16.85
N PHE A 99 2.60 -0.34 16.49
CA PHE A 99 1.36 0.24 16.00
C PHE A 99 1.54 0.58 14.51
N PHE A 100 0.96 -0.21 13.63
CA PHE A 100 1.12 -0.04 12.17
C PHE A 100 0.31 1.12 11.57
N ASN A 101 -0.51 1.80 12.34
CA ASN A 101 -1.43 2.80 11.79
C ASN A 101 -1.38 4.13 12.57
N TYR A 102 -0.28 4.85 12.44
CA TYR A 102 -0.04 6.23 12.89
C TYR A 102 -0.22 6.52 14.39
N ILE A 103 -1.11 5.84 15.09
CA ILE A 103 -1.55 6.26 16.43
C ILE A 103 -1.05 5.32 17.51
N VAL A 104 -0.23 5.86 18.42
CA VAL A 104 0.19 5.21 19.67
C VAL A 104 -0.68 5.69 20.81
N PRO A 105 -1.46 4.80 21.45
CA PRO A 105 -2.25 5.16 22.61
C PRO A 105 -1.37 5.50 23.83
N PRO A 106 -1.93 6.13 24.87
CA PRO A 106 -1.18 6.46 26.08
C PRO A 106 -0.91 5.21 26.93
N LYS A 107 0.21 5.29 27.71
CA LYS A 107 0.57 4.30 28.72
C LYS A 107 0.60 2.87 28.18
N VAL A 108 1.26 2.66 27.04
CA VAL A 108 1.67 1.34 26.55
C VAL A 108 2.81 0.83 27.42
N ALA A 109 2.80 -0.45 27.77
CA ALA A 109 3.91 -1.07 28.49
C ALA A 109 5.06 -1.42 27.53
N GLY A 110 6.30 -1.39 28.03
CA GLY A 110 7.49 -1.64 27.22
C GLY A 110 7.82 -0.51 26.24
N LYS A 111 8.61 -0.83 25.24
CA LYS A 111 8.98 0.08 24.16
C LYS A 111 7.90 0.13 23.10
N THR A 112 7.76 1.26 22.41
CA THR A 112 6.75 1.40 21.37
C THR A 112 7.38 1.77 20.04
N VAL A 113 6.93 1.12 18.98
CA VAL A 113 7.23 1.45 17.59
C VAL A 113 5.95 1.86 16.89
N VAL A 114 6.01 2.85 16.03
CA VAL A 114 4.87 3.29 15.22
C VAL A 114 5.25 3.42 13.76
N THR A 115 4.44 2.88 12.86
CA THR A 115 4.56 3.16 11.43
C THR A 115 3.79 4.41 11.06
N VAL A 116 4.48 5.34 10.41
CA VAL A 116 3.94 6.53 9.76
C VAL A 116 4.20 6.38 8.28
N HIS A 117 3.20 5.89 7.54
CA HIS A 117 3.35 5.50 6.14
C HIS A 117 3.66 6.68 5.22
N ASP A 118 3.02 7.81 5.47
CA ASP A 118 3.17 9.02 4.66
C ASP A 118 2.69 10.28 5.41
N MET A 119 2.83 11.41 4.75
CA MET A 119 2.37 12.72 5.23
C MET A 119 1.30 13.33 4.31
N VAL A 120 0.58 12.51 3.55
CA VAL A 120 -0.46 12.97 2.59
C VAL A 120 -1.47 13.93 3.22
N TYR A 121 -1.85 13.69 4.47
CA TYR A 121 -2.80 14.54 5.20
C TYR A 121 -2.30 15.98 5.44
N LYS A 122 -0.99 16.21 5.30
CA LYS A 122 -0.36 17.54 5.36
C LYS A 122 -0.11 18.12 3.97
N THR A 123 0.36 17.28 3.05
CA THR A 123 0.78 17.70 1.71
C THR A 123 -0.41 17.87 0.77
N PHE A 124 -1.41 16.96 0.84
CA PHE A 124 -2.64 16.98 0.04
C PHE A 124 -3.88 16.77 0.93
N PRO A 125 -4.17 17.69 1.84
CA PRO A 125 -5.22 17.53 2.86
C PRO A 125 -6.63 17.37 2.27
N GLU A 126 -6.87 17.87 1.07
CA GLU A 126 -8.14 17.76 0.34
C GLU A 126 -8.41 16.33 -0.14
N THR A 127 -7.37 15.51 -0.31
CA THR A 127 -7.48 14.13 -0.75
C THR A 127 -7.74 13.17 0.42
N VAL A 128 -7.75 13.66 1.65
CA VAL A 128 -7.92 12.85 2.86
C VAL A 128 -9.27 13.10 3.51
N ARG A 129 -9.97 12.03 3.93
CA ARG A 129 -11.24 12.15 4.65
C ARG A 129 -11.10 13.03 5.89
N GLY A 130 -11.97 14.00 6.07
CA GLY A 130 -11.90 14.98 7.15
C GLY A 130 -11.72 14.39 8.54
N ARG A 131 -12.36 13.24 8.82
CA ARG A 131 -12.20 12.51 10.09
C ARG A 131 -10.79 11.97 10.28
N THR A 132 -10.20 11.38 9.23
CA THR A 132 -8.82 10.88 9.27
C THR A 132 -7.85 12.02 9.47
N ARG A 133 -8.02 13.11 8.72
CA ARG A 133 -7.23 14.33 8.86
C ARG A 133 -7.28 14.87 10.30
N TYR A 134 -8.47 15.02 10.88
CA TYR A 134 -8.62 15.48 12.26
C TYR A 134 -7.90 14.56 13.28
N MET A 135 -8.03 13.25 13.10
CA MET A 135 -7.36 12.27 13.96
C MET A 135 -5.84 12.39 13.89
N LEU A 136 -5.29 12.56 12.69
CA LEU A 136 -3.85 12.72 12.48
C LEU A 136 -3.34 14.08 12.96
N ASP A 137 -4.04 15.17 12.70
CA ASP A 137 -3.68 16.51 13.17
C ASP A 137 -3.59 16.57 14.70
N THR A 138 -4.51 15.91 15.40
CA THR A 138 -4.57 15.94 16.88
C THR A 138 -3.73 14.86 17.56
N GLY A 139 -3.50 13.72 16.89
CA GLY A 139 -2.94 12.50 17.47
C GLY A 139 -1.50 12.19 17.07
N LEU A 140 -1.09 12.47 15.82
CA LEU A 140 0.18 11.97 15.28
C LEU A 140 1.40 12.49 16.03
N LYS A 141 1.47 13.80 16.31
CA LYS A 141 2.58 14.38 17.08
C LYS A 141 2.71 13.76 18.46
N LYS A 142 1.57 13.48 19.12
CA LYS A 142 1.55 12.82 20.44
C LYS A 142 2.03 11.35 20.32
N SER A 143 1.67 10.66 19.25
CA SER A 143 2.10 9.29 18.96
C SER A 143 3.61 9.20 18.74
N MET A 144 4.16 10.05 17.87
CA MET A 144 5.61 10.12 17.64
C MET A 144 6.41 10.50 18.90
N LYS A 145 5.85 11.37 19.76
CA LYS A 145 6.48 11.70 21.06
C LYS A 145 6.54 10.46 21.97
N ARG A 146 5.49 9.64 21.99
CA ARG A 146 5.39 8.41 22.81
C ARG A 146 6.25 7.28 22.26
N ALA A 147 6.42 7.21 20.95
CA ALA A 147 7.17 6.14 20.29
C ALA A 147 8.67 6.21 20.63
N SER A 148 9.26 5.06 20.91
CA SER A 148 10.71 4.87 21.01
C SER A 148 11.36 4.99 19.64
N ARG A 149 10.73 4.38 18.60
CA ARG A 149 11.12 4.48 17.19
C ARG A 149 9.91 4.72 16.31
N ILE A 150 10.15 5.38 15.18
CA ILE A 150 9.17 5.66 14.14
C ILE A 150 9.66 4.95 12.88
N VAL A 151 8.82 4.11 12.30
CA VAL A 151 9.07 3.43 11.03
C VAL A 151 8.32 4.15 9.92
N THR A 152 8.90 4.21 8.74
CA THR A 152 8.24 4.69 7.52
C THR A 152 8.69 3.88 6.32
N ASP A 153 7.90 3.89 5.24
CA ASP A 153 8.00 2.93 4.15
C ASP A 153 8.99 3.35 3.06
N SER A 154 9.48 4.62 3.06
CA SER A 154 10.40 5.13 2.05
C SER A 154 11.28 6.27 2.60
N GLU A 155 12.40 6.54 1.92
CA GLU A 155 13.23 7.71 2.25
C GLU A 155 12.49 9.02 1.95
N PHE A 156 11.67 9.05 0.90
CA PHE A 156 10.78 10.18 0.64
C PHE A 156 9.87 10.47 1.85
N SER A 157 9.16 9.46 2.35
CA SER A 157 8.29 9.62 3.52
C SER A 157 9.07 10.03 4.77
N ARG A 158 10.30 9.52 4.94
CA ARG A 158 11.20 9.96 6.02
C ARG A 158 11.49 11.46 5.94
N GLN A 159 11.85 11.97 4.78
CA GLN A 159 12.12 13.39 4.57
C GLN A 159 10.88 14.25 4.81
N GLU A 160 9.71 13.82 4.34
CA GLU A 160 8.45 14.49 4.60
C GLU A 160 8.11 14.55 6.11
N ILE A 161 8.31 13.43 6.84
CA ILE A 161 8.10 13.43 8.30
C ILE A 161 9.07 14.40 8.98
N ILE A 162 10.34 14.42 8.60
CA ILE A 162 11.34 15.34 9.14
C ILE A 162 10.96 16.80 8.84
N ARG A 163 10.49 17.08 7.62
CA ARG A 163 10.04 18.43 7.23
C ARG A 163 8.94 18.96 8.12
N TYR A 164 7.95 18.15 8.48
CA TYR A 164 6.83 18.55 9.33
C TYR A 164 7.12 18.42 10.82
N PHE A 165 8.02 17.53 11.20
CA PHE A 165 8.32 17.18 12.60
C PHE A 165 9.82 16.95 12.83
N PRO A 166 10.68 17.96 12.60
CA PRO A 166 12.15 17.82 12.66
C PRO A 166 12.67 17.33 14.02
N GLN A 167 11.92 17.58 15.10
CA GLN A 167 12.30 17.15 16.45
C GLN A 167 12.27 15.62 16.66
N PHE A 168 11.80 14.85 15.71
CA PHE A 168 11.77 13.38 15.77
C PHE A 168 12.72 12.70 14.78
N ALA A 169 13.55 13.47 14.06
CA ALA A 169 14.43 12.95 13.00
C ALA A 169 15.25 11.73 13.44
N ASP A 170 15.84 11.77 14.64
CA ASP A 170 16.69 10.71 15.16
C ASP A 170 15.94 9.40 15.46
N LYS A 171 14.62 9.47 15.63
CA LYS A 171 13.78 8.30 15.91
C LYS A 171 13.33 7.56 14.65
N ILE A 172 13.44 8.18 13.45
CA ILE A 172 12.84 7.67 12.22
C ILE A 172 13.78 6.65 11.57
N ARG A 173 13.23 5.51 11.20
CA ARG A 173 13.90 4.45 10.43
C ARG A 173 13.07 4.11 9.20
N VAL A 174 13.74 3.94 8.08
CA VAL A 174 13.10 3.45 6.84
C VAL A 174 13.11 1.93 6.87
N VAL A 175 11.94 1.36 6.64
CA VAL A 175 11.73 -0.07 6.48
C VAL A 175 10.84 -0.25 5.25
N TYR A 176 11.44 -0.61 4.13
CA TYR A 176 10.71 -0.77 2.88
C TYR A 176 9.68 -1.88 2.95
N CYS A 177 8.55 -1.70 2.26
CA CYS A 177 7.62 -2.79 2.02
C CYS A 177 8.25 -3.83 1.11
N GLY A 178 7.76 -5.06 1.19
CA GLY A 178 8.11 -6.14 0.28
C GLY A 178 7.04 -6.37 -0.79
N VAL A 179 7.35 -7.23 -1.74
CA VAL A 179 6.39 -7.81 -2.68
C VAL A 179 6.23 -9.30 -2.40
N ASN A 180 5.01 -9.79 -2.52
CA ASN A 180 4.73 -11.24 -2.42
C ASN A 180 4.97 -11.90 -3.79
N THR A 181 6.15 -12.46 -3.99
CA THR A 181 6.53 -13.13 -5.25
C THR A 181 5.86 -14.49 -5.47
N GLU A 182 5.28 -15.09 -4.43
CA GLU A 182 4.42 -16.27 -4.59
C GLU A 182 3.09 -15.90 -5.25
N LYS A 183 2.58 -14.69 -4.99
CA LYS A 183 1.33 -14.17 -5.55
C LYS A 183 1.57 -13.41 -6.87
N PHE A 184 2.62 -12.60 -6.94
CA PHE A 184 2.95 -11.76 -8.08
C PHE A 184 4.23 -12.26 -8.75
N HIS A 185 4.09 -12.97 -9.84
CA HIS A 185 5.16 -13.55 -10.64
C HIS A 185 4.74 -13.61 -12.12
N PRO A 186 5.66 -13.74 -13.06
CA PRO A 186 5.29 -13.94 -14.45
C PRO A 186 4.39 -15.17 -14.63
N VAL A 187 3.25 -15.00 -15.31
CA VAL A 187 2.31 -16.06 -15.66
C VAL A 187 2.36 -16.23 -17.18
N ASP A 188 2.85 -17.37 -17.62
CA ASP A 188 2.98 -17.68 -19.05
C ASP A 188 1.84 -18.60 -19.55
N ASP A 189 0.87 -18.96 -18.69
CA ASP A 189 -0.28 -19.78 -19.06
C ASP A 189 -1.35 -18.93 -19.77
N PRO A 190 -1.50 -19.08 -21.10
CA PRO A 190 -2.48 -18.31 -21.86
C PRO A 190 -3.93 -18.54 -21.42
N ALA A 191 -4.24 -19.71 -20.85
CA ALA A 191 -5.59 -20.03 -20.41
C ALA A 191 -6.02 -19.18 -19.21
N GLN A 192 -5.11 -18.96 -18.25
CA GLN A 192 -5.38 -18.09 -17.08
C GLN A 192 -5.59 -16.64 -17.52
N ILE A 193 -4.75 -16.13 -18.42
CA ILE A 193 -4.87 -14.77 -18.94
C ILE A 193 -6.17 -14.62 -19.75
N SER A 194 -6.50 -15.59 -20.60
CA SER A 194 -7.72 -15.56 -21.40
C SER A 194 -8.98 -15.59 -20.55
N ALA A 195 -9.02 -16.40 -19.49
CA ALA A 195 -10.16 -16.48 -18.57
C ALA A 195 -10.44 -15.14 -17.87
N VAL A 196 -9.38 -14.42 -17.46
CA VAL A 196 -9.52 -13.10 -16.85
C VAL A 196 -9.97 -12.06 -17.89
N LYS A 197 -9.40 -12.08 -19.09
CA LYS A 197 -9.79 -11.18 -20.18
C LYS A 197 -11.26 -11.39 -20.55
N GLU A 198 -11.72 -12.63 -20.68
CA GLU A 198 -13.12 -12.97 -20.96
C GLU A 198 -14.05 -12.45 -19.87
N LYS A 199 -13.72 -12.70 -18.60
CA LYS A 199 -14.54 -12.26 -17.47
C LYS A 199 -14.78 -10.75 -17.45
N TYR A 200 -13.79 -9.95 -17.85
CA TYR A 200 -13.88 -8.48 -17.86
C TYR A 200 -14.16 -7.89 -19.25
N GLY A 201 -14.47 -8.73 -20.24
CA GLY A 201 -14.78 -8.30 -21.59
C GLY A 201 -13.61 -7.58 -22.28
N ILE A 202 -12.39 -8.07 -22.06
CA ILE A 202 -11.15 -7.51 -22.62
C ILE A 202 -10.76 -8.38 -23.82
N ASP A 203 -11.11 -7.96 -25.04
CA ASP A 203 -10.90 -8.70 -26.28
C ASP A 203 -9.67 -8.28 -27.09
N ARG A 204 -8.91 -7.30 -26.58
CA ARG A 204 -7.68 -6.77 -27.19
C ARG A 204 -6.61 -6.47 -26.15
N ASP A 205 -5.51 -5.85 -26.55
CA ASP A 205 -4.48 -5.32 -25.65
C ASP A 205 -5.04 -4.25 -24.71
N TYR A 206 -4.40 -4.07 -23.56
CA TYR A 206 -4.83 -3.08 -22.57
C TYR A 206 -3.69 -2.54 -21.72
N PHE A 207 -3.85 -1.28 -21.32
CA PHE A 207 -3.14 -0.69 -20.20
C PHE A 207 -3.91 -0.96 -18.92
N LEU A 208 -3.23 -1.31 -17.84
CA LEU A 208 -3.85 -1.64 -16.56
C LEU A 208 -3.45 -0.62 -15.49
N TYR A 209 -4.44 -0.09 -14.81
CA TYR A 209 -4.29 0.54 -13.49
C TYR A 209 -4.90 -0.40 -12.43
N LEU A 210 -4.24 -0.52 -11.27
CA LEU A 210 -4.77 -1.25 -10.12
C LEU A 210 -4.65 -0.39 -8.85
N GLY A 211 -5.79 -0.17 -8.18
CA GLY A 211 -5.85 0.57 -6.93
C GLY A 211 -7.22 1.17 -6.65
N THR A 212 -7.41 1.70 -5.45
CA THR A 212 -8.63 2.44 -5.11
C THR A 212 -8.80 3.63 -6.04
N VAL A 213 -10.02 3.83 -6.57
CA VAL A 213 -10.36 4.97 -7.41
C VAL A 213 -10.54 6.20 -6.50
N GLU A 214 -9.53 7.06 -6.46
CA GLU A 214 -9.47 8.25 -5.59
C GLU A 214 -8.63 9.37 -6.22
N PRO A 215 -8.84 10.66 -5.87
CA PRO A 215 -8.20 11.80 -6.53
C PRO A 215 -6.66 11.75 -6.55
N ARG A 216 -6.03 11.28 -5.49
CA ARG A 216 -4.58 11.15 -5.36
C ARG A 216 -3.94 10.25 -6.42
N LYS A 217 -4.72 9.31 -6.95
CA LYS A 217 -4.30 8.37 -8.00
C LYS A 217 -4.29 9.00 -9.39
N ASN A 218 -4.80 10.22 -9.53
CA ASN A 218 -4.68 11.03 -10.74
C ASN A 218 -5.35 10.44 -12.00
N LEU A 219 -6.43 9.71 -11.79
CA LEU A 219 -7.08 8.96 -12.89
C LEU A 219 -7.79 9.88 -13.89
N GLU A 220 -8.23 11.06 -13.49
CA GLU A 220 -8.81 12.03 -14.44
C GLU A 220 -7.77 12.46 -15.50
N ARG A 221 -6.53 12.77 -15.06
CA ARG A 221 -5.44 13.10 -16.00
C ARG A 221 -5.00 11.89 -16.81
N LEU A 222 -5.03 10.68 -16.22
CA LEU A 222 -4.78 9.47 -17.00
C LEU A 222 -5.78 9.31 -18.13
N ILE A 223 -7.06 9.55 -17.89
CA ILE A 223 -8.11 9.46 -18.93
C ILE A 223 -7.92 10.55 -19.98
N GLU A 224 -7.54 11.76 -19.61
CA GLU A 224 -7.17 12.84 -20.55
C GLU A 224 -5.95 12.45 -21.42
N ALA A 225 -4.92 11.91 -20.81
CA ALA A 225 -3.72 11.42 -21.49
C ALA A 225 -4.06 10.26 -22.44
N TYR A 226 -4.92 9.36 -21.99
CA TYR A 226 -5.39 8.23 -22.81
C TYR A 226 -6.25 8.70 -23.99
N ASP A 227 -7.09 9.71 -23.83
CA ASP A 227 -7.82 10.31 -24.95
C ASP A 227 -6.86 10.83 -26.02
N ARG A 228 -5.83 11.59 -25.62
CA ARG A 228 -4.78 12.08 -26.53
C ARG A 228 -4.04 10.92 -27.23
N PHE A 229 -3.69 9.88 -26.47
CA PHE A 229 -3.06 8.68 -27.02
C PHE A 229 -3.93 7.98 -28.07
N CYS A 230 -5.26 7.98 -27.91
CA CYS A 230 -6.20 7.35 -28.84
C CYS A 230 -6.35 8.09 -30.16
N GLN A 231 -5.96 9.36 -30.26
CA GLN A 231 -6.14 10.16 -31.47
C GLN A 231 -5.40 9.52 -32.66
N GLY A 232 -6.11 9.37 -33.75
CA GLY A 232 -5.57 8.77 -35.00
C GLY A 232 -5.41 7.24 -34.99
N LYS A 233 -5.83 6.56 -33.91
CA LYS A 233 -5.80 5.09 -33.84
C LYS A 233 -7.21 4.50 -34.07
N GLU A 234 -7.33 3.57 -35.01
CA GLU A 234 -8.60 2.89 -35.29
C GLU A 234 -8.99 1.92 -34.17
N THR A 235 -8.03 1.18 -33.64
CA THR A 235 -8.23 0.15 -32.61
C THR A 235 -7.22 0.29 -31.47
N PRO A 236 -7.32 1.34 -30.63
CA PRO A 236 -6.42 1.50 -29.51
C PRO A 236 -6.64 0.41 -28.46
N PRO A 237 -5.59 0.03 -27.69
CA PRO A 237 -5.75 -0.87 -26.54
C PRO A 237 -6.69 -0.26 -25.51
N TYR A 238 -7.38 -1.09 -24.72
CA TYR A 238 -8.23 -0.60 -23.63
C TYR A 238 -7.40 0.08 -22.52
N LEU A 239 -8.05 0.99 -21.80
CA LEU A 239 -7.60 1.42 -20.47
C LEU A 239 -8.47 0.72 -19.41
N VAL A 240 -7.88 -0.22 -18.69
CA VAL A 240 -8.57 -0.99 -17.63
C VAL A 240 -8.23 -0.37 -16.29
N LEU A 241 -9.25 0.15 -15.61
CA LEU A 241 -9.16 0.74 -14.28
C LEU A 241 -9.72 -0.27 -13.26
N ALA A 242 -8.82 -1.04 -12.65
CA ALA A 242 -9.16 -2.08 -11.70
C ALA A 242 -9.06 -1.58 -10.27
N GLY A 243 -10.13 -1.78 -9.51
CA GLY A 243 -10.18 -1.45 -8.09
C GLY A 243 -11.52 -0.93 -7.60
N GLY A 244 -11.69 -0.99 -6.29
CA GLY A 244 -12.95 -0.57 -5.66
C GLY A 244 -13.15 0.96 -5.70
N LYS A 245 -14.42 1.37 -5.63
CA LYS A 245 -14.80 2.78 -5.49
C LYS A 245 -14.22 3.36 -4.21
N GLY A 246 -13.54 4.49 -4.35
CA GLY A 246 -12.98 5.26 -3.25
C GLY A 246 -13.94 6.35 -2.75
N TRP A 247 -13.41 7.52 -2.53
CA TRP A 247 -14.18 8.72 -2.21
C TRP A 247 -13.83 9.83 -3.21
N LEU A 248 -14.77 10.70 -3.54
CA LEU A 248 -14.61 11.75 -4.56
C LEU A 248 -14.26 11.20 -5.95
N ASP A 249 -14.85 10.08 -6.33
CA ASP A 249 -14.57 9.33 -7.56
C ASP A 249 -15.51 9.67 -8.73
N SER A 250 -16.59 10.43 -8.46
CA SER A 250 -17.60 10.77 -9.48
C SER A 250 -17.05 11.51 -10.71
N GLY A 251 -15.99 12.32 -10.54
CA GLY A 251 -15.33 13.01 -11.65
C GLY A 251 -14.62 12.07 -12.61
N ILE A 252 -14.08 10.97 -12.10
CA ILE A 252 -13.30 10.01 -12.89
C ILE A 252 -14.19 9.26 -13.89
N TYR A 253 -15.36 8.78 -13.45
CA TYR A 253 -16.34 8.10 -14.33
C TYR A 253 -16.88 9.07 -15.38
N LYS A 254 -17.29 10.28 -14.92
CA LYS A 254 -17.83 11.33 -15.79
C LYS A 254 -16.82 11.77 -16.86
N LYS A 255 -15.54 11.84 -16.52
CA LYS A 255 -14.46 12.24 -17.45
C LYS A 255 -14.36 11.28 -18.65
N ALA A 256 -14.45 9.97 -18.43
CA ALA A 256 -14.41 8.98 -19.51
C ALA A 256 -15.61 9.15 -20.49
N GLU A 257 -16.79 9.44 -19.95
CA GLU A 257 -17.99 9.69 -20.74
C GLU A 257 -17.89 11.02 -21.50
N GLU A 258 -17.47 12.11 -20.85
CA GLU A 258 -17.31 13.44 -21.45
C GLU A 258 -16.35 13.45 -22.65
N LEU A 259 -15.29 12.62 -22.60
CA LEU A 259 -14.33 12.49 -23.69
C LEU A 259 -14.75 11.48 -24.76
N GLY A 260 -15.95 10.87 -24.65
CA GLY A 260 -16.43 9.87 -25.61
C GLY A 260 -15.60 8.58 -25.60
N ARG A 261 -14.96 8.24 -24.47
CA ARG A 261 -14.11 7.05 -24.29
C ARG A 261 -14.74 5.97 -23.43
N GLY A 262 -16.02 6.06 -23.11
CA GLY A 262 -16.72 5.13 -22.23
C GLY A 262 -16.57 3.66 -22.62
N ASP A 263 -16.56 3.36 -23.92
CA ASP A 263 -16.38 1.98 -24.41
C ASP A 263 -14.93 1.48 -24.34
N LEU A 264 -13.94 2.38 -24.27
CA LEU A 264 -12.52 2.08 -24.26
C LEU A 264 -11.93 2.08 -22.85
N VAL A 265 -12.57 2.79 -21.91
CA VAL A 265 -12.17 2.82 -20.49
C VAL A 265 -13.04 1.85 -19.71
N LYS A 266 -12.46 0.74 -19.29
CA LYS A 266 -13.16 -0.32 -18.56
C LYS A 266 -12.92 -0.25 -17.07
N PHE A 267 -14.01 -0.16 -16.29
CA PHE A 267 -13.97 -0.18 -14.83
C PHE A 267 -14.35 -1.59 -14.35
N THR A 268 -13.41 -2.32 -13.76
CA THR A 268 -13.65 -3.71 -13.33
C THR A 268 -14.21 -3.82 -11.91
N GLU A 269 -14.24 -2.70 -11.16
CA GLU A 269 -14.46 -2.71 -9.72
C GLU A 269 -13.44 -3.59 -8.98
N TYR A 270 -13.84 -4.25 -7.88
CA TYR A 270 -12.95 -5.13 -7.11
C TYR A 270 -12.61 -6.39 -7.91
N VAL A 271 -11.31 -6.64 -8.06
CA VAL A 271 -10.77 -7.85 -8.69
C VAL A 271 -10.38 -8.84 -7.58
N PRO A 272 -10.89 -10.09 -7.62
CA PRO A 272 -10.49 -11.14 -6.68
C PRO A 272 -8.98 -11.41 -6.71
N ASP A 273 -8.42 -11.76 -5.57
CA ASP A 273 -6.97 -11.92 -5.37
C ASP A 273 -6.33 -12.93 -6.34
N GLU A 274 -7.04 -14.02 -6.66
CA GLU A 274 -6.61 -15.05 -7.59
C GLU A 274 -6.55 -14.59 -9.05
N MET A 275 -7.22 -13.49 -9.38
CA MET A 275 -7.26 -12.93 -10.73
C MET A 275 -6.29 -11.75 -10.92
N LEU A 276 -5.71 -11.22 -9.85
CA LEU A 276 -4.85 -10.03 -9.92
C LEU A 276 -3.60 -10.29 -10.76
N CYS A 277 -2.89 -11.39 -10.49
CA CYS A 277 -1.66 -11.71 -11.17
C CYS A 277 -1.88 -11.99 -12.68
N PRO A 278 -2.83 -12.85 -13.10
CA PRO A 278 -3.16 -13.03 -14.53
C PRO A 278 -3.62 -11.74 -15.21
N LEU A 279 -4.39 -10.88 -14.54
CA LEU A 279 -4.81 -9.58 -15.08
C LEU A 279 -3.61 -8.64 -15.26
N MET A 280 -2.63 -8.65 -14.37
CA MET A 280 -1.39 -7.90 -14.56
C MET A 280 -0.59 -8.46 -15.74
N CYS A 281 -0.31 -9.77 -15.75
CA CYS A 281 0.53 -10.41 -16.76
C CYS A 281 -0.02 -10.27 -18.19
N GLY A 282 -1.34 -10.18 -18.34
CA GLY A 282 -2.00 -9.96 -19.62
C GLY A 282 -1.97 -8.52 -20.13
N ALA A 283 -1.52 -7.56 -19.33
CA ALA A 283 -1.48 -6.15 -19.72
C ALA A 283 -0.28 -5.83 -20.62
N LEU A 284 -0.48 -4.94 -21.59
CA LEU A 284 0.60 -4.35 -22.37
C LEU A 284 1.57 -3.56 -21.50
N ALA A 285 1.03 -2.80 -20.55
CA ALA A 285 1.77 -2.11 -19.51
C ALA A 285 0.85 -1.80 -18.31
N PHE A 286 1.47 -1.69 -17.14
CA PHE A 286 0.85 -1.21 -15.91
C PHE A 286 1.06 0.31 -15.79
N VAL A 287 -0.02 1.06 -15.53
CA VAL A 287 0.01 2.53 -15.51
C VAL A 287 -0.42 3.06 -14.14
N PHE A 288 0.46 3.80 -13.48
CA PHE A 288 0.24 4.27 -12.12
C PHE A 288 0.65 5.75 -11.96
N PRO A 289 -0.21 6.69 -12.40
CA PRO A 289 0.12 8.10 -12.53
C PRO A 289 -0.08 8.92 -11.24
N SER A 290 0.02 8.28 -10.07
CA SER A 290 -0.23 8.92 -8.76
C SER A 290 0.57 10.20 -8.56
N ILE A 291 -0.06 11.19 -7.90
CA ILE A 291 0.60 12.45 -7.52
C ILE A 291 1.31 12.35 -6.17
N TYR A 292 0.99 11.34 -5.38
CA TYR A 292 1.61 11.12 -4.07
C TYR A 292 1.42 9.68 -3.60
N GLU A 293 2.51 9.04 -3.14
CA GLU A 293 2.52 7.72 -2.51
C GLU A 293 3.52 7.67 -1.35
N GLY A 294 3.19 6.91 -0.31
CA GLY A 294 4.13 6.62 0.78
C GLY A 294 5.20 5.60 0.36
N PHE A 295 4.85 4.65 -0.52
CA PHE A 295 5.76 3.65 -1.11
C PHE A 295 5.43 3.41 -2.58
N GLY A 296 4.34 2.71 -2.89
CA GLY A 296 3.98 2.34 -4.25
C GLY A 296 4.05 0.83 -4.49
N MET A 297 3.37 0.04 -3.67
CA MET A 297 3.31 -1.43 -3.84
C MET A 297 2.79 -1.86 -5.22
N PRO A 298 1.71 -1.28 -5.80
CA PRO A 298 1.19 -1.77 -7.07
C PRO A 298 2.17 -1.72 -8.26
N PRO A 299 2.98 -0.65 -8.47
CA PRO A 299 4.06 -0.67 -9.45
C PRO A 299 5.07 -1.79 -9.21
N LEU A 300 5.44 -2.04 -7.95
CA LEU A 300 6.38 -3.10 -7.59
C LEU A 300 5.81 -4.50 -7.86
N GLU A 301 4.51 -4.70 -7.60
CA GLU A 301 3.76 -5.93 -7.91
C GLU A 301 3.72 -6.18 -9.42
N ALA A 302 3.48 -5.14 -10.22
CA ALA A 302 3.52 -5.22 -11.68
C ALA A 302 4.93 -5.55 -12.20
N MET A 303 5.97 -4.96 -11.62
CA MET A 303 7.37 -5.30 -11.93
C MET A 303 7.67 -6.76 -11.59
N ALA A 304 7.19 -7.27 -10.46
CA ALA A 304 7.34 -8.68 -10.09
C ALA A 304 6.68 -9.63 -11.09
N CYS A 305 5.54 -9.23 -11.66
CA CYS A 305 4.85 -9.95 -12.74
C CYS A 305 5.57 -9.82 -14.10
N GLY A 306 6.67 -9.09 -14.21
CA GLY A 306 7.36 -8.84 -15.48
C GLY A 306 6.55 -7.95 -16.42
N VAL A 307 5.73 -7.06 -15.91
CA VAL A 307 4.92 -6.13 -16.71
C VAL A 307 5.62 -4.78 -16.81
N PRO A 308 5.77 -4.19 -18.01
CA PRO A 308 6.31 -2.84 -18.16
C PRO A 308 5.49 -1.82 -17.35
N VAL A 309 6.17 -0.94 -16.62
CA VAL A 309 5.52 0.05 -15.76
C VAL A 309 5.68 1.45 -16.34
N LEU A 310 4.57 2.20 -16.38
CA LEU A 310 4.56 3.66 -16.47
C LEU A 310 4.13 4.22 -15.13
N THR A 311 4.92 5.10 -14.58
CA THR A 311 4.62 5.81 -13.33
C THR A 311 5.07 7.27 -13.41
N THR A 312 5.12 7.97 -12.28
CA THR A 312 5.49 9.39 -12.25
C THR A 312 6.74 9.61 -11.39
N HIS A 313 7.35 10.79 -11.54
CA HIS A 313 8.46 11.20 -10.69
C HIS A 313 8.01 11.68 -9.29
N ALA A 314 6.74 11.49 -8.93
CA ALA A 314 6.17 11.98 -7.68
C ALA A 314 6.49 11.08 -6.48
N ALA A 315 6.78 11.74 -5.36
CA ALA A 315 6.90 11.11 -4.05
C ALA A 315 7.91 9.94 -4.02
N SER A 316 7.51 8.80 -3.47
CA SER A 316 8.36 7.60 -3.35
C SER A 316 8.49 6.77 -4.63
N LEU A 317 7.73 7.07 -5.68
CA LEU A 317 7.66 6.23 -6.88
C LEU A 317 9.01 6.03 -7.57
N PRO A 318 9.86 7.08 -7.77
CA PRO A 318 11.21 6.89 -8.34
C PRO A 318 12.10 6.00 -7.49
N GLU A 319 11.97 6.08 -6.16
CA GLU A 319 12.72 5.24 -5.22
C GLU A 319 12.36 3.76 -5.36
N VAL A 320 11.10 3.46 -5.69
CA VAL A 320 10.61 2.08 -5.87
C VAL A 320 10.97 1.52 -7.23
N VAL A 321 10.69 2.24 -8.31
CA VAL A 321 10.85 1.70 -9.67
C VAL A 321 12.28 1.84 -10.21
N GLY A 322 13.09 2.77 -9.69
CA GLY A 322 14.42 3.07 -10.21
C GLY A 322 14.38 3.51 -11.68
N GLU A 323 15.33 3.00 -12.49
CA GLU A 323 15.41 3.26 -13.92
C GLU A 323 14.61 2.23 -14.77
N ASP A 324 13.92 1.31 -14.12
CA ASP A 324 13.26 0.17 -14.77
C ASP A 324 11.77 0.41 -15.05
N ALA A 325 11.39 1.68 -15.27
CA ALA A 325 10.04 2.12 -15.63
C ALA A 325 10.09 3.30 -16.60
N VAL A 326 8.96 3.59 -17.25
CA VAL A 326 8.72 4.88 -17.91
C VAL A 326 8.22 5.84 -16.85
N VAL A 327 8.95 6.93 -16.64
CA VAL A 327 8.62 7.95 -15.61
C VAL A 327 8.17 9.23 -16.29
N THR A 328 7.02 9.76 -15.86
CA THR A 328 6.36 10.94 -16.45
C THR A 328 6.04 12.00 -15.41
N ASP A 329 5.74 13.20 -15.87
CA ASP A 329 5.19 14.27 -15.04
C ASP A 329 3.71 13.96 -14.70
N PRO A 330 3.35 13.81 -13.40
CA PRO A 330 1.96 13.55 -13.01
C PRO A 330 0.99 14.68 -13.37
N TYR A 331 1.48 15.88 -13.64
CA TYR A 331 0.66 17.05 -13.94
C TYR A 331 0.51 17.33 -15.44
N SER A 332 1.25 16.60 -16.30
CA SER A 332 1.19 16.73 -17.76
C SER A 332 0.48 15.54 -18.42
N PRO A 333 -0.79 15.70 -18.85
CA PRO A 333 -1.45 14.69 -19.68
C PRO A 333 -0.68 14.37 -20.97
N GLU A 334 0.04 15.35 -21.52
CA GLU A 334 0.86 15.22 -22.71
C GLU A 334 2.03 14.23 -22.48
N ASP A 335 2.72 14.39 -21.35
CA ASP A 335 3.86 13.53 -21.02
C ASP A 335 3.40 12.10 -20.67
N ILE A 336 2.27 11.97 -19.96
CA ILE A 336 1.66 10.64 -19.71
C ILE A 336 1.26 10.00 -21.04
N ALA A 337 0.65 10.75 -21.98
CA ALA A 337 0.27 10.25 -23.30
C ALA A 337 1.50 9.80 -24.11
N ALA A 338 2.58 10.59 -24.09
CA ALA A 338 3.84 10.23 -24.72
C ALA A 338 4.44 8.95 -24.12
N GLY A 339 4.33 8.77 -22.79
CA GLY A 339 4.71 7.54 -22.10
C GLY A 339 3.90 6.33 -22.53
N LEU A 340 2.57 6.47 -22.67
CA LEU A 340 1.69 5.45 -23.22
C LEU A 340 2.08 5.09 -24.66
N GLU A 341 2.35 6.09 -25.51
CA GLU A 341 2.77 5.90 -26.90
C GLU A 341 4.09 5.13 -26.99
N ARG A 342 5.09 5.49 -26.18
CA ARG A 342 6.36 4.77 -26.12
C ARG A 342 6.16 3.30 -25.75
N LEU A 343 5.35 3.01 -24.72
CA LEU A 343 5.07 1.64 -24.33
C LEU A 343 4.22 0.89 -25.36
N TYR A 344 3.44 1.57 -26.15
CA TYR A 344 2.66 0.95 -27.23
C TYR A 344 3.50 0.61 -28.45
N THR A 345 4.37 1.51 -28.89
CA THR A 345 5.11 1.39 -30.16
C THR A 345 6.49 0.76 -30.02
N ASP A 346 7.18 0.94 -28.88
CA ASP A 346 8.55 0.45 -28.68
C ASP A 346 8.56 -0.92 -27.99
N GLU A 347 8.58 -1.98 -28.81
CA GLU A 347 8.64 -3.35 -28.31
C GLU A 347 9.98 -3.64 -27.61
N ALA A 348 11.09 -3.10 -28.10
CA ALA A 348 12.40 -3.30 -27.48
C ALA A 348 12.44 -2.73 -26.07
N LEU A 349 11.83 -1.56 -25.85
CA LEU A 349 11.64 -0.97 -24.52
C LEU A 349 10.80 -1.90 -23.62
N ARG A 350 9.66 -2.40 -24.12
CA ARG A 350 8.82 -3.32 -23.33
C ARG A 350 9.60 -4.57 -22.93
N GLN A 351 10.32 -5.20 -23.85
CA GLN A 351 11.11 -6.40 -23.55
C GLN A 351 12.21 -6.12 -22.51
N ARG A 352 12.90 -4.97 -22.63
CA ARG A 352 13.87 -4.55 -21.62
C ARG A 352 13.22 -4.40 -20.23
N LEU A 353 12.09 -3.69 -20.14
CA LEU A 353 11.40 -3.48 -18.88
C LEU A 353 10.83 -4.78 -18.29
N LYS A 354 10.32 -5.67 -19.15
CA LYS A 354 9.87 -7.02 -18.77
C LYS A 354 10.98 -7.84 -18.08
N ALA A 355 12.18 -7.77 -18.62
CA ALA A 355 13.34 -8.49 -18.08
C ALA A 355 13.93 -7.83 -16.81
N ALA A 356 13.84 -6.50 -16.70
CA ALA A 356 14.40 -5.73 -15.59
C ALA A 356 13.46 -5.71 -14.37
N GLY A 357 12.16 -5.61 -14.58
CA GLY A 357 11.16 -5.48 -13.52
C GLY A 357 11.27 -6.53 -12.41
N PRO A 358 11.29 -7.84 -12.71
CA PRO A 358 11.42 -8.87 -11.68
C PRO A 358 12.73 -8.76 -10.87
N LYS A 359 13.83 -8.34 -11.51
CA LYS A 359 15.12 -8.13 -10.83
C LYS A 359 15.04 -6.93 -9.87
N ARG A 360 14.33 -5.88 -10.26
CA ARG A 360 14.07 -4.73 -9.39
C ARG A 360 13.19 -5.13 -8.22
N ALA A 361 12.08 -5.82 -8.47
CA ALA A 361 11.15 -6.29 -7.45
C ALA A 361 11.82 -7.21 -6.43
N ALA A 362 12.74 -8.08 -6.85
CA ALA A 362 13.51 -8.96 -5.97
C ALA A 362 14.40 -8.23 -4.94
N GLN A 363 14.62 -6.94 -5.09
CA GLN A 363 15.32 -6.12 -4.09
C GLN A 363 14.43 -5.77 -2.89
N PHE A 364 13.10 -5.91 -3.04
CA PHE A 364 12.10 -5.58 -2.04
C PHE A 364 11.36 -6.84 -1.59
N THR A 365 11.93 -7.56 -0.65
CA THR A 365 11.33 -8.77 -0.10
C THR A 365 10.76 -8.53 1.29
N TRP A 366 9.75 -9.31 1.68
CA TRP A 366 9.20 -9.23 3.03
C TRP A 366 10.22 -9.71 4.07
N GLU A 367 11.13 -10.60 3.72
CA GLU A 367 12.21 -11.06 4.58
C GLU A 367 13.17 -9.90 4.92
N ARG A 368 13.62 -9.14 3.93
CA ARG A 368 14.46 -7.94 4.17
C ARG A 368 13.71 -6.88 4.98
N SER A 369 12.43 -6.67 4.69
CA SER A 369 11.58 -5.78 5.47
C SER A 369 11.50 -6.21 6.93
N ALA A 370 11.31 -7.51 7.17
CA ALA A 370 11.25 -8.08 8.51
C ALA A 370 12.59 -7.98 9.26
N GLU A 371 13.71 -8.25 8.60
CA GLU A 371 15.06 -8.08 9.18
C GLU A 371 15.32 -6.63 9.61
N GLN A 372 15.00 -5.67 8.74
CA GLN A 372 15.12 -4.24 9.05
C GLN A 372 14.21 -3.86 10.23
N LEU A 373 12.97 -4.33 10.21
CA LEU A 373 12.01 -4.03 11.28
C LEU A 373 12.43 -4.65 12.62
N TYR A 374 12.97 -5.87 12.60
CA TYR A 374 13.49 -6.53 13.79
C TYR A 374 14.69 -5.79 14.39
N ALA A 375 15.58 -5.28 13.55
CA ALA A 375 16.68 -4.42 13.99
C ALA A 375 16.18 -3.14 14.68
N VAL A 376 15.08 -2.54 14.20
CA VAL A 376 14.42 -1.40 14.85
C VAL A 376 13.89 -1.79 16.24
N TYR A 377 13.33 -2.99 16.41
CA TYR A 377 12.87 -3.47 17.72
C TYR A 377 14.03 -3.67 18.69
N GLN A 378 15.14 -4.27 18.22
CA GLN A 378 16.35 -4.42 19.03
C GLN A 378 16.92 -3.07 19.45
N GLU A 379 16.97 -2.12 18.52
CA GLU A 379 17.42 -0.75 18.80
C GLU A 379 16.53 -0.08 19.86
N ALA A 380 15.21 -0.20 19.72
CA ALA A 380 14.28 0.34 20.71
C ALA A 380 14.47 -0.26 22.11
N CYS A 381 14.83 -1.54 22.21
CA CYS A 381 15.05 -2.22 23.49
C CYS A 381 16.38 -1.86 24.17
N ARG A 382 17.39 -1.41 23.42
CA ARG A 382 18.72 -1.03 23.98
C ARG A 382 18.72 0.33 24.68
N GLU A 383 17.73 1.19 24.41
CA GLU A 383 17.50 2.47 25.08
C GLU A 383 16.64 2.31 26.34
#